data_909337801e365b1a587a43db4063ab21
#
_entry.id   909337801e365b1a587a43db4063ab21
#
_cell.length_a   1.000
_cell.length_b   1.000
_cell.length_c   1.000
_cell.angle_alpha   90.00
_cell.angle_beta   90.00
_cell.angle_gamma   90.00
#
_symmetry.space_group_name_H-M   'P 1'
#
loop_
_entity.id
_entity.type
_entity.pdbx_description
1 polymer ?
#
loop_
_entity_poly.entity_id
_entity_poly.type
_entity_poly.pdbx_seq_one_letter_code
_entity_poly.pdbx_strand_id
1 'polypeptide(L)'
;MTWLLAGFAAAAVAGCSGGATGASTAASSGQSFVTGSYSTTVFRPGSRLAAPPVTGTTLAGRQLRLRSYRGDLVVLNFWGSWCGPCRQEAPALAALDRRLQSDRVRFIGVDSHDQQAAALAFERTFEVGYPSLSDPGGVVALQFYGTVPPASIPFTLVIDRSGRIAGRVIGIASYSGLKKLISDVQPRTS
;
A
#
# COMPACT_ATOMS: atom_id res chain seq x y z
N MET A 1 57.06 -6.33 48.52
CA MET A 1 58.17 -5.36 48.50
C MET A 1 57.85 -4.28 47.44
N THR A 2 57.73 -3.07 47.94
CA THR A 2 57.97 -1.73 47.33
C THR A 2 57.00 -1.29 46.25
N TRP A 3 55.95 -0.50 46.55
CA TRP A 3 55.80 0.95 46.64
C TRP A 3 56.36 1.73 45.42
N LEU A 4 55.49 2.46 44.73
CA LEU A 4 55.55 3.95 44.69
C LEU A 4 54.37 4.55 43.91
N LEU A 5 53.78 5.53 44.54
CA LEU A 5 52.80 6.55 44.27
C LEU A 5 53.29 7.60 43.26
N ALA A 6 52.36 8.37 42.82
CA ALA A 6 52.33 9.73 42.36
C ALA A 6 51.98 9.86 40.84
N GLY A 7 51.14 10.75 40.42
CA GLY A 7 50.59 11.95 40.97
C GLY A 7 49.67 12.65 39.98
N PHE A 8 48.86 13.49 40.51
CA PHE A 8 47.93 14.46 39.96
C PHE A 8 48.39 15.27 38.75
N ALA A 9 47.43 15.51 37.82
CA ALA A 9 47.31 16.82 37.21
C ALA A 9 45.88 17.02 36.62
N ALA A 10 45.11 17.85 37.31
CA ALA A 10 43.90 18.44 36.80
C ALA A 10 44.26 19.64 35.92
N ALA A 11 43.59 19.70 34.73
CA ALA A 11 43.55 20.94 33.96
C ALA A 11 42.09 21.21 33.55
N ALA A 12 41.48 22.11 34.25
CA ALA A 12 40.22 22.75 33.85
C ALA A 12 40.53 23.81 32.79
N VAL A 13 39.86 23.77 31.66
CA VAL A 13 39.76 24.94 30.75
C VAL A 13 38.28 25.23 30.51
N ALA A 14 37.87 26.35 31.02
CA ALA A 14 36.59 26.99 30.83
C ALA A 14 36.56 27.73 29.47
N GLY A 15 35.37 27.79 28.88
CA GLY A 15 34.92 28.95 28.10
C GLY A 15 34.94 28.81 26.61
N CYS A 16 33.77 28.80 25.94
CA CYS A 16 33.22 29.98 25.27
C CYS A 16 31.89 29.60 24.61
N SER A 17 30.87 30.30 25.00
CA SER A 17 29.58 30.46 24.35
C SER A 17 29.77 31.04 22.94
N GLY A 18 29.12 30.38 21.95
CA GLY A 18 28.98 30.91 20.61
C GLY A 18 27.73 30.32 19.97
N GLY A 19 26.62 31.06 20.04
CA GLY A 19 25.39 30.72 19.36
C GLY A 19 25.55 30.80 17.85
N ALA A 20 25.12 29.78 17.16
CA ALA A 20 24.82 29.83 15.73
C ALA A 20 23.58 29.00 15.47
N THR A 21 22.44 29.67 15.32
CA THR A 21 21.23 29.15 14.76
C THR A 21 21.45 28.76 13.30
N GLY A 22 21.85 27.55 13.07
CA GLY A 22 21.90 26.94 11.75
C GLY A 22 20.69 26.02 11.59
N ALA A 23 19.65 26.51 10.89
CA ALA A 23 18.58 25.70 10.41
C ALA A 23 19.10 24.73 9.34
N SER A 24 19.53 23.56 9.76
CA SER A 24 19.83 22.47 8.85
C SER A 24 18.52 21.85 8.39
N THR A 25 18.10 22.23 7.18
CA THR A 25 17.12 21.47 6.41
C THR A 25 17.76 20.12 6.04
N ALA A 26 17.67 19.16 6.95
CA ALA A 26 17.98 17.78 6.65
C ALA A 26 16.92 17.27 5.69
N ALA A 27 17.29 17.14 4.41
CA ALA A 27 16.55 16.34 3.45
C ALA A 27 16.57 14.90 3.98
N SER A 28 15.47 14.52 4.61
CA SER A 28 15.23 13.17 5.10
C SER A 28 15.04 12.25 3.89
N SER A 29 16.09 11.63 3.43
CA SER A 29 16.04 10.43 2.61
C SER A 29 15.59 9.29 3.54
N GLY A 30 14.26 9.23 3.76
CA GLY A 30 13.64 8.25 4.64
C GLY A 30 13.70 6.85 4.08
N GLN A 31 14.74 6.12 4.40
CA GLN A 31 14.68 4.66 4.44
C GLN A 31 14.04 4.25 5.75
N SER A 32 12.70 4.19 5.75
CA SER A 32 11.97 3.55 6.83
C SER A 32 12.01 2.05 6.64
N PHE A 33 12.83 1.36 7.39
CA PHE A 33 12.63 -0.05 7.69
C PHE A 33 11.41 -0.15 8.57
N VAL A 34 10.31 -0.65 8.01
CA VAL A 34 9.03 -0.66 8.69
C VAL A 34 8.73 -2.06 9.16
N THR A 35 8.92 -2.27 10.44
CA THR A 35 8.22 -3.30 11.20
C THR A 35 6.79 -2.79 11.42
N GLY A 36 5.83 -3.23 10.60
CA GLY A 36 4.40 -3.01 10.86
C GLY A 36 3.80 -1.64 10.51
N SER A 37 4.44 -0.78 9.73
CA SER A 37 3.85 0.50 9.34
C SER A 37 3.11 0.40 8.01
N TYR A 38 1.84 0.72 8.06
CA TYR A 38 1.00 0.88 6.88
C TYR A 38 1.27 2.26 6.28
N SER A 39 1.63 2.34 5.00
CA SER A 39 1.84 3.62 4.33
C SER A 39 0.74 3.89 3.31
N THR A 40 0.06 5.02 3.48
CA THR A 40 -0.91 5.52 2.50
C THR A 40 -0.30 6.69 1.75
N THR A 41 -0.39 6.66 0.42
CA THR A 41 0.08 7.74 -0.46
C THR A 41 -1.03 8.17 -1.39
N VAL A 42 -1.26 9.48 -1.50
CA VAL A 42 -2.11 10.10 -2.54
C VAL A 42 -1.19 10.72 -3.59
N PHE A 43 -1.39 10.37 -4.86
CA PHE A 43 -0.62 10.95 -5.97
C PHE A 43 -1.32 12.19 -6.53
N ARG A 44 -0.59 13.28 -6.69
CA ARG A 44 -1.10 14.50 -7.33
C ARG A 44 -1.50 14.22 -8.78
N PRO A 45 -2.56 14.84 -9.34
CA PRO A 45 -3.03 14.55 -10.70
C PRO A 45 -1.92 14.54 -11.76
N GLY A 46 -1.00 15.50 -11.74
CA GLY A 46 0.11 15.60 -12.71
C GLY A 46 1.20 14.53 -12.58
N SER A 47 1.25 13.79 -11.44
CA SER A 47 2.25 12.73 -11.19
C SER A 47 1.68 11.31 -11.25
N ARG A 48 0.40 11.16 -11.59
CA ARG A 48 -0.26 9.85 -11.67
C ARG A 48 0.23 9.08 -12.87
N LEU A 49 0.80 7.90 -12.66
CA LEU A 49 1.19 6.99 -13.72
C LEU A 49 -0.03 6.26 -14.27
N ALA A 50 -0.02 5.94 -15.56
CA ALA A 50 -1.03 5.07 -16.14
C ALA A 50 -0.96 3.67 -15.51
N ALA A 51 -2.11 3.09 -15.15
CA ALA A 51 -2.14 1.70 -14.72
C ALA A 51 -1.78 0.78 -15.90
N PRO A 52 -0.98 -0.26 -15.69
CA PRO A 52 -0.67 -1.26 -16.70
C PRO A 52 -1.95 -1.89 -17.28
N PRO A 53 -1.90 -2.41 -18.53
CA PRO A 53 -3.05 -3.03 -19.19
C PRO A 53 -3.30 -4.46 -18.66
N VAL A 54 -3.64 -4.58 -17.38
CA VAL A 54 -3.90 -5.86 -16.73
C VAL A 54 -5.06 -6.59 -17.39
N THR A 55 -4.82 -7.85 -17.74
CA THR A 55 -5.83 -8.80 -18.22
C THR A 55 -5.57 -10.16 -17.60
N GLY A 56 -6.63 -10.92 -17.36
CA GLY A 56 -6.48 -12.28 -16.82
C GLY A 56 -7.82 -12.96 -16.58
N THR A 57 -7.75 -14.19 -16.10
CA THR A 57 -8.91 -14.99 -15.74
C THR A 57 -9.20 -14.82 -14.25
N THR A 58 -10.45 -14.60 -13.89
CA THR A 58 -10.86 -14.52 -12.49
C THR A 58 -10.93 -15.93 -11.86
N LEU A 59 -10.95 -15.99 -10.52
CA LEU A 59 -11.18 -17.24 -9.77
C LEU A 59 -12.48 -17.94 -10.20
N ALA A 60 -13.48 -17.17 -10.65
CA ALA A 60 -14.74 -17.68 -11.22
C ALA A 60 -14.66 -18.06 -12.72
N GLY A 61 -13.46 -18.11 -13.31
CA GLY A 61 -13.24 -18.51 -14.71
C GLY A 61 -13.60 -17.48 -15.77
N ARG A 62 -13.93 -16.24 -15.42
CA ARG A 62 -14.32 -15.19 -16.36
C ARG A 62 -13.13 -14.33 -16.76
N GLN A 63 -13.10 -13.86 -18.01
CA GLN A 63 -12.09 -12.90 -18.45
C GLN A 63 -12.35 -11.52 -17.86
N LEU A 64 -11.31 -10.90 -17.29
CA LEU A 64 -11.32 -9.55 -16.78
C LEU A 64 -10.23 -8.73 -17.46
N ARG A 65 -10.57 -7.48 -17.80
CA ARG A 65 -9.63 -6.50 -18.35
C ARG A 65 -9.77 -5.22 -17.56
N LEU A 66 -8.71 -4.76 -16.93
CA LEU A 66 -8.73 -3.54 -16.11
C LEU A 66 -9.22 -2.32 -16.91
N ARG A 67 -8.87 -2.21 -18.18
CA ARG A 67 -9.31 -1.11 -19.06
C ARG A 67 -10.83 -1.01 -19.22
N SER A 68 -11.57 -2.11 -19.02
CA SER A 68 -13.04 -2.11 -19.14
C SER A 68 -13.74 -1.34 -18.02
N TYR A 69 -12.99 -0.99 -16.97
CA TYR A 69 -13.46 -0.19 -15.83
C TYR A 69 -13.14 1.31 -15.96
N ARG A 70 -12.68 1.76 -17.15
CA ARG A 70 -12.51 3.21 -17.36
C ARG A 70 -13.82 3.94 -17.19
N GLY A 71 -13.76 5.12 -16.54
CA GLY A 71 -14.92 5.88 -16.10
C GLY A 71 -15.38 5.53 -14.68
N ASP A 72 -14.96 4.39 -14.14
CA ASP A 72 -15.12 4.05 -12.72
C ASP A 72 -13.83 4.29 -11.95
N LEU A 73 -13.93 4.50 -10.65
CA LEU A 73 -12.79 4.45 -9.74
C LEU A 73 -12.56 2.99 -9.37
N VAL A 74 -11.34 2.51 -9.53
CA VAL A 74 -11.03 1.10 -9.24
C VAL A 74 -10.15 0.99 -8.00
N VAL A 75 -10.55 0.15 -7.06
CA VAL A 75 -9.75 -0.32 -5.94
C VAL A 75 -9.20 -1.69 -6.31
N LEU A 76 -7.90 -1.75 -6.59
CA LEU A 76 -7.19 -2.97 -6.97
C LEU A 76 -6.38 -3.47 -5.78
N ASN A 77 -6.83 -4.55 -5.15
CA ASN A 77 -6.21 -5.13 -3.95
C ASN A 77 -5.45 -6.41 -4.29
N PHE A 78 -4.19 -6.49 -3.86
CA PHE A 78 -3.33 -7.66 -4.04
C PHE A 78 -3.26 -8.44 -2.74
N TRP A 79 -3.63 -9.72 -2.81
CA TRP A 79 -3.80 -10.57 -1.64
C TRP A 79 -3.42 -12.03 -1.92
N GLY A 80 -3.44 -12.86 -0.89
CA GLY A 80 -3.34 -14.31 -0.98
C GLY A 80 -3.98 -14.93 0.26
N SER A 81 -4.54 -16.14 0.15
CA SER A 81 -5.22 -16.82 1.28
C SER A 81 -4.25 -17.17 2.42
N TRP A 82 -2.98 -17.36 2.09
CA TRP A 82 -1.86 -17.62 3.01
C TRP A 82 -1.39 -16.39 3.81
N CYS A 83 -1.82 -15.20 3.38
CA CYS A 83 -1.35 -13.92 3.94
C CYS A 83 -2.19 -13.54 5.17
N GLY A 84 -1.59 -13.57 6.36
CA GLY A 84 -2.27 -13.20 7.60
C GLY A 84 -2.82 -11.76 7.62
N PRO A 85 -2.04 -10.73 7.25
CA PRO A 85 -2.52 -9.36 7.12
C PRO A 85 -3.68 -9.19 6.12
N CYS A 86 -3.71 -9.97 5.02
CA CYS A 86 -4.80 -9.95 4.05
C CYS A 86 -6.13 -10.41 4.67
N ARG A 87 -6.06 -11.39 5.56
CA ARG A 87 -7.23 -11.88 6.32
C ARG A 87 -7.78 -10.81 7.27
N GLN A 88 -6.94 -9.92 7.78
CA GLN A 88 -7.34 -8.81 8.66
C GLN A 88 -8.05 -7.69 7.88
N GLU A 89 -7.63 -7.40 6.65
CA GLU A 89 -8.24 -6.32 5.85
C GLU A 89 -9.50 -6.77 5.09
N ALA A 90 -9.63 -8.06 4.76
CA ALA A 90 -10.68 -8.56 3.89
C ALA A 90 -12.11 -8.15 4.31
N PRO A 91 -12.52 -8.19 5.61
CA PRO A 91 -13.85 -7.73 6.03
C PRO A 91 -14.07 -6.23 5.72
N ALA A 92 -13.03 -5.40 5.87
CA ALA A 92 -13.12 -3.97 5.59
C ALA A 92 -13.29 -3.69 4.09
N LEU A 93 -12.57 -4.41 3.24
CA LEU A 93 -12.69 -4.32 1.79
C LEU A 93 -14.06 -4.77 1.30
N ALA A 94 -14.55 -5.93 1.78
CA ALA A 94 -15.88 -6.44 1.44
C ALA A 94 -17.00 -5.48 1.87
N ALA A 95 -16.90 -4.86 3.05
CA ALA A 95 -17.86 -3.87 3.52
C ALA A 95 -17.83 -2.58 2.68
N LEU A 96 -16.63 -2.11 2.28
CA LEU A 96 -16.48 -0.93 1.42
C LEU A 96 -17.00 -1.19 0.01
N ASP A 97 -16.76 -2.36 -0.56
CA ASP A 97 -17.31 -2.75 -1.86
C ASP A 97 -18.84 -2.62 -1.85
N ARG A 98 -19.51 -3.31 -0.92
CA ARG A 98 -20.98 -3.24 -0.79
C ARG A 98 -21.49 -1.80 -0.62
N ARG A 99 -20.76 -0.97 0.14
CA ARG A 99 -21.17 0.41 0.44
C ARG A 99 -21.03 1.36 -0.75
N LEU A 100 -20.02 1.14 -1.60
CA LEU A 100 -19.60 2.10 -2.63
C LEU A 100 -19.97 1.69 -4.07
N GLN A 101 -20.70 0.59 -4.25
CA GLN A 101 -21.11 0.11 -5.59
C GLN A 101 -21.93 1.14 -6.38
N SER A 102 -22.81 1.90 -5.70
CA SER A 102 -23.62 2.96 -6.29
C SER A 102 -22.79 4.17 -6.74
N ASP A 103 -21.61 4.37 -6.16
CA ASP A 103 -20.77 5.55 -6.38
C ASP A 103 -19.81 5.38 -7.56
N ARG A 104 -20.01 4.32 -8.36
CA ARG A 104 -19.10 3.92 -9.44
C ARG A 104 -17.68 3.68 -8.95
N VAL A 105 -17.57 3.06 -7.78
CA VAL A 105 -16.33 2.50 -7.22
C VAL A 105 -16.39 0.99 -7.42
N ARG A 106 -15.35 0.41 -8.02
CA ARG A 106 -15.26 -1.02 -8.33
C ARG A 106 -14.07 -1.62 -7.59
N PHE A 107 -14.31 -2.70 -6.88
CA PHE A 107 -13.26 -3.47 -6.25
C PHE A 107 -12.86 -4.62 -7.16
N ILE A 108 -11.57 -4.89 -7.24
CA ILE A 108 -10.97 -6.02 -7.97
C ILE A 108 -9.87 -6.57 -7.08
N GLY A 109 -9.91 -7.87 -6.82
CA GLY A 109 -8.82 -8.60 -6.18
C GLY A 109 -7.80 -9.08 -7.22
N VAL A 110 -6.57 -9.29 -6.77
CA VAL A 110 -5.54 -10.05 -7.47
C VAL A 110 -5.00 -11.06 -6.47
N ASP A 111 -5.39 -12.32 -6.66
CA ASP A 111 -4.97 -13.45 -5.84
C ASP A 111 -3.62 -13.95 -6.32
N SER A 112 -2.57 -13.66 -5.57
CA SER A 112 -1.18 -13.88 -5.96
C SER A 112 -0.53 -15.03 -5.20
N HIS A 113 0.22 -15.87 -5.95
CA HIS A 113 0.98 -17.00 -5.39
C HIS A 113 0.12 -17.97 -4.56
N ASP A 114 -1.09 -18.25 -5.01
CA ASP A 114 -2.06 -19.03 -4.24
C ASP A 114 -2.62 -20.23 -5.04
N GLN A 115 -3.24 -21.15 -4.32
CA GLN A 115 -3.97 -22.26 -4.89
C GLN A 115 -5.45 -21.86 -5.04
N GLN A 116 -6.04 -22.09 -6.21
CA GLN A 116 -7.41 -21.67 -6.50
C GLN A 116 -8.43 -22.13 -5.44
N ALA A 117 -8.29 -23.35 -4.93
CA ALA A 117 -9.21 -23.87 -3.91
C ALA A 117 -9.12 -23.09 -2.60
N ALA A 118 -7.90 -22.69 -2.19
CA ALA A 118 -7.66 -21.89 -0.99
C ALA A 118 -8.17 -20.45 -1.17
N ALA A 119 -7.90 -19.85 -2.35
CA ALA A 119 -8.41 -18.55 -2.71
C ALA A 119 -9.94 -18.49 -2.70
N LEU A 120 -10.62 -19.45 -3.29
CA LEU A 120 -12.09 -19.54 -3.24
C LEU A 120 -12.64 -19.76 -1.83
N ALA A 121 -11.92 -20.51 -0.97
CA ALA A 121 -12.28 -20.66 0.44
C ALA A 121 -12.16 -19.34 1.21
N PHE A 122 -11.10 -18.58 0.92
CA PHE A 122 -10.89 -17.22 1.47
C PHE A 122 -12.05 -16.29 1.07
N GLU A 123 -12.38 -16.20 -0.23
CA GLU A 123 -13.48 -15.34 -0.71
C GLU A 123 -14.81 -15.68 0.00
N ARG A 124 -15.13 -16.99 0.16
CA ARG A 124 -16.32 -17.41 0.90
C ARG A 124 -16.28 -17.02 2.36
N THR A 125 -15.13 -17.21 3.03
CA THR A 125 -14.97 -16.93 4.47
C THR A 125 -15.15 -15.45 4.80
N PHE A 126 -14.65 -14.57 3.92
CA PHE A 126 -14.67 -13.12 4.14
C PHE A 126 -15.76 -12.41 3.32
N GLU A 127 -16.68 -13.16 2.71
CA GLU A 127 -17.80 -12.61 1.92
C GLU A 127 -17.34 -11.63 0.83
N VAL A 128 -16.23 -11.95 0.16
CA VAL A 128 -15.70 -11.13 -0.94
C VAL A 128 -16.68 -11.18 -2.11
N GLY A 129 -17.33 -10.04 -2.40
CA GLY A 129 -18.37 -9.94 -3.44
C GLY A 129 -17.86 -9.44 -4.80
N TYR A 130 -16.61 -8.97 -4.85
CA TYR A 130 -15.98 -8.45 -6.06
C TYR A 130 -15.11 -9.52 -6.76
N PRO A 131 -14.88 -9.40 -8.09
CA PRO A 131 -14.08 -10.36 -8.82
C PRO A 131 -12.60 -10.30 -8.43
N SER A 132 -11.96 -11.46 -8.26
CA SER A 132 -10.51 -11.56 -8.12
C SER A 132 -9.87 -12.25 -9.32
N LEU A 133 -8.81 -11.65 -9.88
CA LEU A 133 -7.93 -12.27 -10.87
C LEU A 133 -7.08 -13.35 -10.20
N SER A 134 -6.92 -14.48 -10.87
CA SER A 134 -5.95 -15.51 -10.48
C SER A 134 -4.57 -15.14 -11.02
N ASP A 135 -3.59 -14.98 -10.14
CA ASP A 135 -2.20 -14.62 -10.45
C ASP A 135 -1.20 -15.55 -9.73
N PRO A 136 -1.26 -16.88 -9.99
CA PRO A 136 -0.44 -17.86 -9.26
C PRO A 136 1.06 -17.64 -9.46
N GLY A 137 1.47 -16.99 -10.53
CA GLY A 137 2.87 -16.66 -10.83
C GLY A 137 3.30 -15.27 -10.37
N GLY A 138 2.40 -14.44 -9.80
CA GLY A 138 2.71 -13.07 -9.38
C GLY A 138 3.00 -12.11 -10.56
N VAL A 139 2.66 -12.50 -11.79
CA VAL A 139 2.97 -11.73 -13.01
C VAL A 139 2.20 -10.42 -13.06
N VAL A 140 0.96 -10.40 -12.58
CA VAL A 140 0.15 -9.17 -12.51
C VAL A 140 0.76 -8.21 -11.50
N ALA A 141 1.17 -8.69 -10.33
CA ALA A 141 1.81 -7.86 -9.30
C ALA A 141 3.11 -7.22 -9.81
N LEU A 142 3.90 -7.95 -10.59
CA LEU A 142 5.15 -7.45 -11.19
C LEU A 142 4.94 -6.27 -12.15
N GLN A 143 3.78 -6.15 -12.80
CA GLN A 143 3.48 -5.01 -13.69
C GLN A 143 3.42 -3.67 -12.94
N PHE A 144 3.24 -3.69 -11.62
CA PHE A 144 3.20 -2.50 -10.77
C PHE A 144 4.54 -2.19 -10.09
N TYR A 145 5.62 -2.88 -10.52
CA TYR A 145 6.98 -2.57 -10.08
C TYR A 145 7.29 -1.08 -10.30
N GLY A 146 7.90 -0.44 -9.30
CA GLY A 146 8.14 1.02 -9.32
C GLY A 146 6.99 1.85 -8.70
N THR A 147 5.75 1.30 -8.63
CA THR A 147 4.65 1.90 -7.86
C THR A 147 4.58 1.32 -6.45
N VAL A 148 4.87 0.04 -6.32
CA VAL A 148 4.91 -0.69 -5.04
C VAL A 148 6.25 -1.41 -4.88
N PRO A 149 6.76 -1.59 -3.65
CA PRO A 149 7.94 -2.41 -3.40
C PRO A 149 7.71 -3.87 -3.83
N PRO A 150 8.74 -4.58 -4.31
CA PRO A 150 8.65 -6.01 -4.59
C PRO A 150 8.18 -6.80 -3.36
N ALA A 151 7.43 -7.87 -3.58
CA ALA A 151 6.94 -8.80 -2.55
C ALA A 151 6.09 -8.17 -1.43
N SER A 152 5.50 -7.01 -1.66
CA SER A 152 4.60 -6.37 -0.69
C SER A 152 3.18 -6.90 -0.87
N ILE A 153 2.74 -7.89 -0.07
CA ILE A 153 1.35 -8.34 0.03
C ILE A 153 0.96 -8.26 1.51
N PRO A 154 -0.17 -7.61 1.84
CA PRO A 154 -1.12 -6.93 0.95
C PRO A 154 -0.64 -5.54 0.49
N PHE A 155 -1.11 -5.14 -0.67
CA PHE A 155 -1.14 -3.74 -1.05
C PHE A 155 -2.40 -3.43 -1.86
N THR A 156 -2.83 -2.17 -1.78
CA THR A 156 -4.02 -1.71 -2.50
C THR A 156 -3.69 -0.48 -3.33
N LEU A 157 -4.11 -0.46 -4.58
CA LEU A 157 -4.02 0.68 -5.46
C LEU A 157 -5.41 1.27 -5.69
N VAL A 158 -5.51 2.59 -5.72
CA VAL A 158 -6.70 3.30 -6.16
C VAL A 158 -6.39 3.91 -7.53
N ILE A 159 -7.15 3.48 -8.53
CA ILE A 159 -7.02 3.90 -9.92
C ILE A 159 -8.18 4.83 -10.24
N ASP A 160 -7.87 6.02 -10.74
CA ASP A 160 -8.88 7.01 -11.07
C ASP A 160 -9.67 6.67 -12.34
N ARG A 161 -10.73 7.44 -12.61
CA ARG A 161 -11.64 7.22 -13.75
C ARG A 161 -10.94 7.32 -15.11
N SER A 162 -9.78 7.97 -15.18
CA SER A 162 -8.94 8.03 -16.38
C SER A 162 -8.00 6.83 -16.53
N GLY A 163 -8.00 5.91 -15.55
CA GLY A 163 -7.15 4.72 -15.52
C GLY A 163 -5.71 5.01 -15.06
N ARG A 164 -5.52 6.04 -14.22
CA ARG A 164 -4.23 6.39 -13.65
C ARG A 164 -4.20 6.03 -12.16
N ILE A 165 -3.06 5.61 -11.66
CA ILE A 165 -2.84 5.27 -10.26
C ILE A 165 -2.87 6.57 -9.45
N ALA A 166 -3.94 6.76 -8.66
CA ALA A 166 -4.19 7.97 -7.90
C ALA A 166 -3.82 7.85 -6.42
N GLY A 167 -3.72 6.62 -5.92
CA GLY A 167 -3.30 6.37 -4.54
C GLY A 167 -2.86 4.93 -4.32
N ARG A 168 -2.16 4.71 -3.21
CA ARG A 168 -1.75 3.36 -2.78
C ARG A 168 -1.79 3.22 -1.26
N VAL A 169 -2.02 2.01 -0.80
CA VAL A 169 -1.77 1.55 0.57
C VAL A 169 -0.78 0.40 0.49
N ILE A 170 0.31 0.45 1.24
CA ILE A 170 1.23 -0.67 1.45
C ILE A 170 0.93 -1.25 2.83
N GLY A 171 0.67 -2.55 2.92
CA GLY A 171 0.18 -3.22 4.11
C GLY A 171 -1.35 -3.13 4.24
N ILE A 172 -1.88 -3.36 5.44
CA ILE A 172 -3.33 -3.50 5.69
C ILE A 172 -4.10 -2.21 5.35
N ALA A 173 -5.09 -2.34 4.48
CA ALA A 173 -6.03 -1.28 4.17
C ALA A 173 -7.18 -1.28 5.21
N SER A 174 -7.14 -0.36 6.17
CA SER A 174 -8.26 -0.21 7.10
C SER A 174 -9.48 0.42 6.43
N TYR A 175 -10.69 0.14 6.95
CA TYR A 175 -11.94 0.70 6.43
C TYR A 175 -11.90 2.23 6.32
N SER A 176 -11.53 2.92 7.41
CA SER A 176 -11.49 4.38 7.45
C SER A 176 -10.39 4.96 6.57
N GLY A 177 -9.19 4.34 6.57
CA GLY A 177 -8.06 4.77 5.77
C GLY A 177 -8.33 4.64 4.27
N LEU A 178 -8.86 3.50 3.83
CA LEU A 178 -9.18 3.28 2.41
C LEU A 178 -10.37 4.14 1.96
N LYS A 179 -11.41 4.29 2.80
CA LYS A 179 -12.53 5.19 2.51
C LYS A 179 -12.04 6.63 2.33
N LYS A 180 -11.14 7.09 3.21
CA LYS A 180 -10.54 8.43 3.08
C LYS A 180 -9.72 8.54 1.81
N LEU A 181 -8.87 7.58 1.49
CA LEU A 181 -8.07 7.57 0.26
C LEU A 181 -8.96 7.66 -0.98
N ILE A 182 -10.04 6.86 -1.04
CA ILE A 182 -11.02 6.88 -2.13
C ILE A 182 -11.64 8.29 -2.28
N SER A 183 -11.99 8.94 -1.17
CA SER A 183 -12.54 10.30 -1.17
C SER A 183 -11.50 11.34 -1.64
N ASP A 184 -10.25 11.22 -1.18
CA ASP A 184 -9.18 12.19 -1.50
C ASP A 184 -8.77 12.17 -2.99
N VAL A 185 -8.92 11.04 -3.67
CA VAL A 185 -8.53 10.89 -5.09
C VAL A 185 -9.65 11.27 -6.06
N GLN A 186 -10.89 11.39 -5.59
CA GLN A 186 -12.02 11.87 -6.40
C GLN A 186 -11.86 13.37 -6.68
N PRO A 187 -12.25 13.86 -7.90
CA PRO A 187 -12.31 15.30 -8.12
C PRO A 187 -13.30 15.91 -7.13
N ARG A 188 -12.90 16.99 -6.48
CA ARG A 188 -13.85 17.80 -5.70
C ARG A 188 -14.89 18.38 -6.69
N THR A 189 -16.13 17.98 -6.54
CA THR A 189 -17.24 18.69 -7.20
C THR A 189 -17.31 20.07 -6.55
N SER A 190 -16.89 21.08 -7.32
CA SER A 190 -17.11 22.51 -7.01
C SER A 190 -18.58 22.83 -7.19
#